data_8ddf7377efe9390f85e0c309e0024c3c
#
_entry.id   8ddf7377efe9390f85e0c309e0024c3c
#
_cell.length_a   1.000
_cell.length_b   1.000
_cell.length_c   1.000
_cell.angle_alpha   90.00
_cell.angle_beta   90.00
_cell.angle_gamma   90.00
#
_symmetry.space_group_name_H-M   'P 1'
#
loop_
_entity.id
_entity.type
_entity.pdbx_description
1 polymer ?
#
loop_
_entity_poly.entity_id
_entity_poly.type
_entity_poly.pdbx_seq_one_letter_code
_entity_poly.pdbx_strand_id
1 'polypeptide(L)'
;MYVFIRANNPRPTFLVDMTTEERAAMQRHVAYWTEKAAQGIAIVFGPVADPKGVWGMGVYRVDDLAHMQRMLDADPARHILTYDAFEMPRGVLGPGEPGVHPFP
;
A
#
# COMPACT_ATOMS: atom_id res chain seq x y z
N MET A 1 -10.12 7.01 11.71
CA MET A 1 -10.81 6.15 10.72
C MET A 1 -9.78 5.29 10.03
N TYR A 2 -10.12 4.03 9.77
CA TYR A 2 -9.25 3.15 8.98
C TYR A 2 -9.78 3.04 7.56
N VAL A 3 -8.85 2.95 6.59
CA VAL A 3 -9.16 2.73 5.18
C VAL A 3 -8.32 1.57 4.68
N PHE A 4 -8.95 0.62 3.99
CA PHE A 4 -8.25 -0.45 3.28
C PHE A 4 -8.02 -0.01 1.84
N ILE A 5 -6.79 -0.17 1.36
CA ILE A 5 -6.43 0.12 -0.01
C ILE A 5 -6.01 -1.18 -0.70
N ARG A 6 -6.56 -1.41 -1.87
CA ARG A 6 -6.04 -2.39 -2.82
C ARG A 6 -5.31 -1.64 -3.93
N ALA A 7 -4.05 -1.99 -4.14
CA ALA A 7 -3.23 -1.43 -5.22
C ALA A 7 -3.10 -2.46 -6.33
N ASN A 8 -3.49 -2.08 -7.54
CA ASN A 8 -3.50 -2.97 -8.70
C ASN A 8 -2.34 -2.62 -9.64
N ASN A 9 -1.62 -3.65 -10.10
CA ASN A 9 -0.54 -3.50 -11.06
C ASN A 9 -1.08 -3.11 -12.43
N PRO A 10 -0.29 -2.42 -13.28
CA PRO A 10 -0.77 -1.94 -14.58
C PRO A 10 -0.97 -3.04 -15.62
N ARG A 11 -0.36 -4.21 -15.41
CA ARG A 11 -0.44 -5.35 -16.33
C ARG A 11 -0.08 -6.65 -15.60
N PRO A 12 -0.57 -7.82 -16.07
CA PRO A 12 -0.35 -9.09 -15.38
C PRO A 12 1.12 -9.48 -15.21
N THR A 13 1.98 -9.04 -16.11
CA THR A 13 3.41 -9.40 -16.15
C THR A 13 4.31 -8.39 -15.43
N PHE A 14 3.72 -7.36 -14.80
CA PHE A 14 4.45 -6.21 -14.26
C PHE A 14 5.64 -6.60 -13.38
N LEU A 15 5.47 -7.59 -12.49
CA LEU A 15 6.53 -7.95 -11.54
C LEU A 15 7.76 -8.57 -12.22
N VAL A 16 7.61 -9.10 -13.44
CA VAL A 16 8.72 -9.75 -14.17
C VAL A 16 9.25 -8.88 -15.30
N ASP A 17 8.51 -7.86 -15.74
CA ASP A 17 8.91 -7.04 -16.89
C ASP A 17 8.88 -5.53 -16.62
N MET A 18 8.98 -5.12 -15.36
CA MET A 18 9.08 -3.69 -15.04
C MET A 18 10.19 -3.04 -15.85
N THR A 19 9.88 -1.85 -16.41
CA THR A 19 10.92 -1.00 -16.99
C THR A 19 11.82 -0.47 -15.87
N THR A 20 12.96 0.12 -16.25
CA THR A 20 13.87 0.76 -15.29
C THR A 20 13.17 1.87 -14.52
N GLU A 21 12.35 2.69 -15.21
CA GLU A 21 11.58 3.77 -14.60
C GLU A 21 10.52 3.25 -13.64
N GLU A 22 9.82 2.19 -14.03
CA GLU A 22 8.82 1.55 -13.17
C GLU A 22 9.45 0.99 -11.91
N ARG A 23 10.58 0.30 -12.04
CA ARG A 23 11.31 -0.24 -10.90
C ARG A 23 11.74 0.86 -9.94
N ALA A 24 12.27 1.96 -10.47
CA ALA A 24 12.68 3.10 -9.65
C ALA A 24 11.49 3.74 -8.93
N ALA A 25 10.34 3.87 -9.62
CA ALA A 25 9.12 4.40 -9.01
C ALA A 25 8.61 3.48 -7.90
N MET A 26 8.66 2.17 -8.09
CA MET A 26 8.24 1.21 -7.08
C MET A 26 9.16 1.22 -5.86
N GLN A 27 10.45 1.44 -6.03
CA GLN A 27 11.38 1.61 -4.90
C GLN A 27 11.01 2.85 -4.09
N ARG A 28 10.70 3.97 -4.75
CA ARG A 28 10.26 5.20 -4.07
C ARG A 28 8.88 5.01 -3.40
N HIS A 29 8.00 4.25 -4.02
CA HIS A 29 6.70 3.87 -3.46
C HIS A 29 6.87 3.15 -2.12
N VAL A 30 7.72 2.14 -2.06
CA VAL A 30 7.99 1.40 -0.82
C VAL A 30 8.57 2.33 0.26
N ALA A 31 9.53 3.19 -0.10
CA ALA A 31 10.11 4.14 0.83
C ALA A 31 9.07 5.14 1.37
N TYR A 32 8.18 5.62 0.51
CA TYR A 32 7.10 6.54 0.88
C TYR A 32 6.17 5.92 1.93
N TRP A 33 5.70 4.70 1.70
CA TRP A 33 4.78 4.04 2.63
C TRP A 33 5.49 3.53 3.89
N THR A 34 6.77 3.18 3.80
CA THR A 34 7.59 2.84 4.97
C THR A 34 7.69 4.03 5.92
N GLU A 35 7.85 5.24 5.39
CA GLU A 35 7.84 6.45 6.20
C GLU A 35 6.47 6.66 6.86
N LYS A 36 5.37 6.42 6.13
CA LYS A 36 4.02 6.50 6.71
C LYS A 36 3.81 5.46 7.81
N ALA A 37 4.41 4.28 7.68
CA ALA A 37 4.38 3.27 8.73
C ALA A 37 5.13 3.74 9.98
N ALA A 38 6.29 4.37 9.81
CA ALA A 38 7.05 4.95 10.92
C ALA A 38 6.28 6.05 11.65
N GLN A 39 5.40 6.77 10.95
CA GLN A 39 4.54 7.80 11.51
C GLN A 39 3.28 7.24 12.17
N GLY A 40 3.04 5.93 12.09
CA GLY A 40 1.83 5.28 12.61
C GLY A 40 0.60 5.46 11.72
N ILE A 41 0.75 5.99 10.53
CA ILE A 41 -0.35 6.18 9.56
C ILE A 41 -0.62 4.88 8.82
N ALA A 42 0.40 4.25 8.25
CA ALA A 42 0.26 2.93 7.65
C ALA A 42 0.36 1.88 8.76
N ILE A 43 -0.74 1.16 8.99
CA ILE A 43 -0.79 0.11 10.01
C ILE A 43 -0.09 -1.14 9.50
N VAL A 44 -0.37 -1.50 8.26
CA VAL A 44 0.28 -2.60 7.54
C VAL A 44 0.16 -2.31 6.05
N PHE A 45 1.19 -2.65 5.28
CA PHE A 45 1.12 -2.63 3.83
C PHE A 45 2.08 -3.67 3.27
N GLY A 46 1.79 -4.15 2.07
CA GLY A 46 2.67 -5.10 1.40
C GLY A 46 1.98 -5.83 0.27
N PRO A 47 2.73 -6.70 -0.42
CA PRO A 47 2.17 -7.50 -1.50
C PRO A 47 1.31 -8.65 -0.97
N VAL A 48 0.27 -8.97 -1.71
CA VAL A 48 -0.59 -10.14 -1.46
C VAL A 48 -0.29 -11.19 -2.51
N ALA A 49 0.10 -12.37 -2.07
CA ALA A 49 0.43 -13.49 -2.95
C ALA A 49 -0.84 -14.23 -3.38
N ASP A 50 -1.69 -13.54 -4.14
CA ASP A 50 -2.91 -14.13 -4.68
C ASP A 50 -2.53 -15.10 -5.81
N PRO A 51 -3.02 -16.36 -5.83
CA PRO A 51 -2.75 -17.28 -6.93
C PRO A 51 -3.17 -16.76 -8.31
N LYS A 52 -4.12 -15.83 -8.36
CA LYS A 52 -4.59 -15.20 -9.60
C LYS A 52 -3.69 -14.07 -10.07
N GLY A 53 -2.71 -13.66 -9.28
CA GLY A 53 -1.82 -12.55 -9.57
C GLY A 53 -1.60 -11.68 -8.35
N VAL A 54 -0.36 -11.22 -8.17
CA VAL A 54 0.03 -10.42 -7.00
C VAL A 54 -0.57 -9.02 -7.13
N TRP A 55 -1.09 -8.51 -6.02
CA TRP A 55 -1.54 -7.11 -5.87
C TRP A 55 -1.07 -6.58 -4.52
N GLY A 56 -1.15 -5.29 -4.33
CA GLY A 56 -0.74 -4.67 -3.08
C GLY A 56 -1.92 -4.39 -2.17
N MET A 57 -1.68 -4.36 -0.87
CA MET A 57 -2.69 -3.94 0.09
C MET A 57 -2.08 -3.00 1.12
N GLY A 58 -2.93 -2.22 1.75
CA GLY A 58 -2.56 -1.44 2.91
C GLY A 58 -3.77 -1.11 3.75
N VAL A 59 -3.54 -0.94 5.05
CA VAL A 59 -4.53 -0.40 5.98
C VAL A 59 -3.93 0.85 6.61
N TYR A 60 -4.67 1.95 6.55
CA TYR A 60 -4.18 3.26 6.95
C TYR A 60 -5.11 3.91 7.96
N ARG A 61 -4.51 4.59 8.94
CA ARG A 61 -5.22 5.42 9.89
C ARG A 61 -5.22 6.84 9.37
N VAL A 62 -6.39 7.37 9.07
CA VAL A 62 -6.55 8.70 8.47
C VAL A 62 -7.66 9.48 9.15
N ASP A 63 -7.65 10.80 8.98
CA ASP A 63 -8.68 11.68 9.54
C ASP A 63 -10.00 11.52 8.78
N ASP A 64 -9.92 11.43 7.45
CA ASP A 64 -11.06 11.29 6.55
C ASP A 64 -10.59 10.76 5.18
N LEU A 65 -11.52 10.57 4.26
CA LEU A 65 -11.20 10.09 2.90
C LEU A 65 -10.35 11.08 2.12
N ALA A 66 -10.53 12.38 2.35
CA ALA A 66 -9.72 13.39 1.68
C ALA A 66 -8.25 13.29 2.09
N HIS A 67 -7.97 13.00 3.37
CA HIS A 67 -6.62 12.74 3.85
C HIS A 67 -6.01 11.53 3.12
N MET A 68 -6.77 10.43 3.00
CA MET A 68 -6.33 9.25 2.28
C MET A 68 -6.01 9.59 0.82
N GLN A 69 -6.89 10.33 0.16
CA GLN A 69 -6.72 10.69 -1.25
C GLN A 69 -5.46 11.55 -1.45
N ARG A 70 -5.18 12.49 -0.56
CA ARG A 70 -3.96 13.30 -0.64
C ARG A 70 -2.70 12.44 -0.56
N MET A 71 -2.71 11.41 0.31
CA MET A 71 -1.57 10.50 0.41
C MET A 71 -1.41 9.63 -0.85
N LEU A 72 -2.50 9.13 -1.40
CA LEU A 72 -2.45 8.38 -2.65
C LEU A 72 -1.94 9.24 -3.82
N ASP A 73 -2.39 10.50 -3.89
CA ASP A 73 -1.96 11.44 -4.92
C ASP A 73 -0.46 11.78 -4.83
N ALA A 74 0.11 11.70 -3.64
CA ALA A 74 1.53 11.96 -3.39
C ALA A 74 2.41 10.71 -3.54
N ASP A 75 1.83 9.54 -3.75
CA ASP A 75 2.59 8.30 -3.95
C ASP A 75 3.43 8.40 -5.23
N PRO A 76 4.74 8.13 -5.15
CA PRO A 76 5.61 8.16 -6.35
C PRO A 76 5.21 7.20 -7.46
N ALA A 77 4.43 6.16 -7.17
CA ALA A 77 3.96 5.19 -8.16
C ALA A 77 2.51 5.41 -8.60
N ARG A 78 1.88 6.55 -8.25
CA ARG A 78 0.47 6.82 -8.57
C ARG A 78 0.14 6.79 -10.06
N HIS A 79 1.13 7.04 -10.93
CA HIS A 79 0.97 7.03 -12.39
C HIS A 79 1.09 5.62 -12.98
N ILE A 80 1.46 4.64 -12.15
CA ILE A 80 1.65 3.24 -12.56
C ILE A 80 0.52 2.37 -11.98
N LEU A 81 0.25 2.53 -10.68
CA LEU A 81 -0.73 1.73 -9.95
C LEU A 81 -2.11 2.37 -10.02
N THR A 82 -3.15 1.54 -9.90
CA THR A 82 -4.51 2.02 -9.61
C THR A 82 -4.91 1.57 -8.23
N TYR A 83 -5.74 2.36 -7.57
CA TYR A 83 -6.12 2.12 -6.18
C TYR A 83 -7.62 1.99 -6.03
N ASP A 84 -8.04 1.00 -5.24
CA ASP A 84 -9.41 0.88 -4.76
C ASP A 84 -9.40 1.14 -3.26
N ALA A 85 -10.22 2.06 -2.80
CA ALA A 85 -10.29 2.48 -1.41
C ALA A 85 -11.60 2.02 -0.77
N PHE A 86 -11.50 1.42 0.41
CA PHE A 86 -12.64 0.91 1.16
C PHE A 86 -12.58 1.42 2.59
N GLU A 87 -13.63 2.10 3.05
CA GLU A 87 -13.73 2.53 4.44
C GLU A 87 -13.91 1.30 5.35
N MET A 88 -13.23 1.35 6.49
CA MET A 88 -13.42 0.38 7.56
C MET A 88 -14.02 1.12 8.76
N PRO A 89 -15.37 1.20 8.87
CA PRO A 89 -15.99 2.02 9.91
C PRO A 89 -15.76 1.46 11.32
N ARG A 90 -15.38 0.20 11.45
CA ARG A 90 -15.15 -0.45 12.75
C ARG A 90 -13.90 -1.31 12.68
N GLY A 91 -12.74 -0.66 12.64
CA GLY A 91 -11.47 -1.38 12.73
C GLY A 91 -11.09 -1.64 14.18
N VAL A 92 -10.60 -2.83 14.46
CA VAL A 92 -10.02 -3.18 15.76
C VAL A 92 -8.54 -3.43 15.54
N LEU A 93 -7.71 -2.64 16.23
CA LEU A 93 -6.26 -2.77 16.16
C LEU A 93 -5.78 -3.74 17.23
N GLY A 94 -5.09 -4.80 16.80
CA GLY A 94 -4.40 -5.68 17.72
C GLY A 94 -3.18 -5.02 18.34
N PRO A 95 -2.58 -5.59 19.41
CA PRO A 95 -1.39 -5.00 20.03
C PRO A 95 -0.16 -5.00 19.14
N GLY A 96 -0.05 -5.96 18.22
CA GLY A 96 1.00 -6.00 17.22
C GLY A 96 2.42 -5.87 17.75
N GLU A 97 3.39 -6.28 16.95
CA GLU A 97 4.80 -5.97 17.16
C GLU A 97 5.30 -5.13 15.99
N PRO A 98 6.16 -4.12 16.23
CA PRO A 98 6.72 -3.33 15.15
C PRO A 98 7.70 -4.15 14.31
N GLY A 99 7.82 -3.81 13.03
CA GLY A 99 8.80 -4.38 12.13
C GLY A 99 8.23 -5.42 11.18
N VAL A 100 9.14 -6.13 10.51
CA VAL A 100 8.78 -7.15 9.52
C VAL A 100 8.79 -8.52 10.20
N HIS A 101 7.67 -9.24 10.07
CA HIS A 101 7.53 -10.58 10.64
C HIS A 101 7.35 -11.56 9.47
N PRO A 102 8.41 -12.27 9.06
CA PRO A 102 8.29 -13.29 8.03
C PRO A 102 7.44 -14.46 8.54
N PHE A 103 6.76 -15.14 7.63
CA PHE A 103 6.05 -16.36 7.97
C PHE A 103 7.03 -17.44 8.41
N PRO A 104 6.63 -18.28 9.36
CA PRO A 104 7.45 -19.41 9.78
C PRO A 104 7.67 -20.42 8.66
#